data_bbd7ca7a23e224e5bb3a7091a75630cd
#
_entry.id   bbd7ca7a23e224e5bb3a7091a75630cd
#
_cell.length_a   1.000
_cell.length_b   1.000
_cell.length_c   1.000
_cell.angle_alpha   90.00
_cell.angle_beta   90.00
_cell.angle_gamma   90.00
#
_symmetry.space_group_name_H-M   'P 1'
#
loop_
_entity.id
_entity.type
_entity.pdbx_description
1 polymer ?
#
loop_
_entity_poly.entity_id
_entity_poly.type
_entity_poly.pdbx_seq_one_letter_code
_entity_poly.pdbx_strand_id
1 'polypeptide(L)'
;MIQNNSYDADTLHEECGVFGMYDFDGADVASTIYYGLFALQHRGQESCGIAVSDTSGPKGKVLSYKGMGLVNEVFAPENLEQMKGDIGVGHVRYSTAGSSTRENAQPLVLNYVKGTLALAHNGNLINAPQLRKELEYTGAIFQTTIDSEVIAYYIARERLNSQSAEEAVRRACQRLKGAYALVVTSPRKLIGARDPYGFKPLCIGKRDNSYIITSETCALDTIGATFVRDVLPGEVVTISPEKGIESDMTMALPKEKEARCIFEYIYFARPDSHIDGVSVYASRIKAGKFLAQDSPVEADLVTGVPESGNAAALGYSLASGIPYGTAFVKNSYVGRTFIKPKQSSRESSVQVKLNVLREAVAGKRVIMIDDSIVRGTTSDRIVRMLRDAGATEVHVRISSPPFLWPCYFGTDIPAREQLIAYNRTIEEICQIIGADSLGYLGIDRLKEMAEGLPIWTGCFTGKYPMEPPKQDIRGEYYDKEIDLERKMSR
;
A
#
# COMPACT_ATOMS: atom_id res chain seq x y z
N MET A 1 -16.85 -18.67 19.84
CA MET A 1 -17.01 -18.75 18.38
C MET A 1 -16.33 -17.53 17.79
N ILE A 2 -15.09 -17.65 17.36
CA ILE A 2 -14.32 -16.59 16.73
C ILE A 2 -14.78 -16.54 15.27
N GLN A 3 -15.50 -15.47 14.92
CA GLN A 3 -15.86 -15.23 13.52
C GLN A 3 -14.58 -14.86 12.77
N ASN A 4 -14.08 -15.78 11.94
CA ASN A 4 -13.13 -15.46 10.88
C ASN A 4 -13.80 -14.46 9.94
N ASN A 5 -13.40 -13.19 10.02
CA ASN A 5 -13.68 -12.19 9.01
C ASN A 5 -12.85 -12.52 7.77
N SER A 6 -13.33 -13.43 6.93
CA SER A 6 -12.77 -13.61 5.60
C SER A 6 -13.29 -12.47 4.72
N TYR A 7 -12.50 -11.40 4.61
CA TYR A 7 -12.60 -10.39 3.58
C TYR A 7 -12.57 -11.05 2.18
N ASP A 8 -12.91 -10.29 1.15
CA ASP A 8 -12.91 -10.71 -0.28
C ASP A 8 -11.54 -11.32 -0.61
N ALA A 9 -11.45 -12.62 -0.46
CA ALA A 9 -10.19 -13.35 -0.30
C ALA A 9 -9.40 -13.48 -1.61
N ASP A 10 -9.87 -12.86 -2.69
CA ASP A 10 -9.37 -13.09 -4.04
C ASP A 10 -8.84 -11.84 -4.74
N THR A 11 -8.98 -10.67 -4.13
CA THR A 11 -8.33 -9.44 -4.59
C THR A 11 -7.09 -9.19 -3.77
N LEU A 12 -6.01 -8.76 -4.43
CA LEU A 12 -4.87 -8.17 -3.73
C LEU A 12 -5.37 -6.98 -2.92
N HIS A 13 -5.03 -7.00 -1.66
CA HIS A 13 -5.42 -5.96 -0.74
C HIS A 13 -4.35 -4.88 -0.70
N GLU A 14 -4.82 -3.64 -0.62
CA GLU A 14 -4.06 -2.42 -0.78
C GLU A 14 -3.12 -2.20 0.41
N GLU A 15 -2.16 -1.31 0.23
CA GLU A 15 -1.16 -0.94 1.21
C GLU A 15 -1.51 0.41 1.83
N CYS A 16 -1.02 0.68 3.06
CA CYS A 16 -1.24 1.94 3.76
C CYS A 16 -0.71 3.16 2.99
N GLY A 17 -1.28 4.33 3.26
CA GLY A 17 -0.80 5.63 2.79
C GLY A 17 -0.45 6.55 3.96
N VAL A 18 0.67 7.26 3.85
CA VAL A 18 1.13 8.24 4.84
C VAL A 18 1.19 9.63 4.23
N PHE A 19 0.88 10.63 5.06
CA PHE A 19 0.92 12.03 4.67
C PHE A 19 1.35 12.87 5.88
N GLY A 20 2.37 13.71 5.74
CA GLY A 20 2.80 14.66 6.75
C GLY A 20 2.93 16.06 6.16
N MET A 21 2.63 17.09 6.94
CA MET A 21 2.76 18.48 6.53
C MET A 21 3.28 19.34 7.66
N TYR A 22 4.13 20.30 7.33
CA TYR A 22 4.55 21.36 8.20
C TYR A 22 4.45 22.70 7.47
N ASP A 23 3.64 23.60 8.00
CA ASP A 23 3.47 24.97 7.53
C ASP A 23 4.32 25.92 8.36
N PHE A 24 5.26 26.65 7.73
CA PHE A 24 6.19 27.52 8.44
C PHE A 24 5.61 28.91 8.74
N ASP A 25 4.46 29.23 8.15
CA ASP A 25 3.74 30.47 8.41
C ASP A 25 2.70 30.33 9.53
N GLY A 26 2.55 29.11 10.07
CA GLY A 26 1.67 28.80 11.18
C GLY A 26 0.20 28.55 10.79
N ALA A 27 -0.06 28.23 9.52
CA ALA A 27 -1.42 27.91 9.08
C ALA A 27 -1.83 26.48 9.49
N ASP A 28 -3.12 26.29 9.78
CA ASP A 28 -3.70 25.00 10.14
C ASP A 28 -3.58 23.97 8.99
N VAL A 29 -2.95 22.81 9.26
CA VAL A 29 -2.67 21.80 8.25
C VAL A 29 -3.71 20.68 8.14
N ALA A 30 -4.63 20.54 9.09
CA ALA A 30 -5.56 19.41 9.17
C ALA A 30 -6.39 19.20 7.89
N SER A 31 -6.96 20.30 7.33
CA SER A 31 -7.74 20.22 6.09
C SER A 31 -6.90 19.80 4.88
N THR A 32 -5.65 20.28 4.80
CA THR A 32 -4.74 19.87 3.72
C THR A 32 -4.36 18.39 3.84
N ILE A 33 -4.07 17.91 5.05
CA ILE A 33 -3.82 16.49 5.32
C ILE A 33 -5.04 15.65 4.94
N TYR A 34 -6.26 16.11 5.28
CA TYR A 34 -7.50 15.43 4.88
C TYR A 34 -7.57 15.22 3.35
N TYR A 35 -7.34 16.24 2.54
CA TYR A 35 -7.35 16.11 1.08
C TYR A 35 -6.20 15.23 0.55
N GLY A 36 -5.02 15.30 1.16
CA GLY A 36 -3.91 14.41 0.86
C GLY A 36 -4.25 12.94 1.14
N LEU A 37 -4.88 12.65 2.28
CA LEU A 37 -5.36 11.30 2.61
C LEU A 37 -6.48 10.83 1.69
N PHE A 38 -7.39 11.74 1.30
CA PHE A 38 -8.44 11.42 0.34
C PHE A 38 -7.85 11.01 -1.01
N ALA A 39 -6.79 11.68 -1.46
CA ALA A 39 -6.04 11.29 -2.67
C ALA A 39 -5.37 9.91 -2.53
N LEU A 40 -4.96 9.54 -1.31
CA LEU A 40 -4.35 8.24 -0.99
C LEU A 40 -5.36 7.16 -0.59
N GLN A 41 -6.67 7.41 -0.68
CA GLN A 41 -7.71 6.48 -0.21
C GLN A 41 -7.66 5.11 -0.89
N HIS A 42 -7.11 5.04 -2.12
CA HIS A 42 -6.90 3.78 -2.83
C HIS A 42 -5.93 2.85 -2.10
N ARG A 43 -5.01 3.38 -1.28
CA ARG A 43 -4.03 2.62 -0.50
C ARG A 43 -4.61 2.04 0.79
N GLY A 44 -5.64 2.66 1.37
CA GLY A 44 -6.21 2.18 2.62
C GLY A 44 -7.67 2.58 2.79
N GLN A 45 -8.55 1.61 3.05
CA GLN A 45 -10.00 1.82 3.13
C GLN A 45 -10.61 1.31 4.43
N GLU A 46 -9.79 0.79 5.35
CA GLU A 46 -10.26 0.19 6.59
C GLU A 46 -10.40 1.23 7.72
N SER A 47 -9.39 2.05 7.87
CA SER A 47 -9.37 3.10 8.87
C SER A 47 -8.49 4.27 8.43
N CYS A 48 -8.71 5.43 9.02
CA CYS A 48 -7.88 6.60 8.79
C CYS A 48 -7.78 7.45 10.06
N GLY A 49 -6.80 8.37 10.05
CA GLY A 49 -6.61 9.29 11.15
C GLY A 49 -5.69 10.44 10.79
N ILE A 50 -5.81 11.52 11.57
CA ILE A 50 -4.99 12.72 11.50
C ILE A 50 -4.56 13.08 12.92
N ALA A 51 -3.31 13.51 13.07
CA ALA A 51 -2.79 14.12 14.30
C ALA A 51 -2.08 15.43 13.96
N VAL A 52 -2.40 16.49 14.67
CA VAL A 52 -1.82 17.84 14.48
C VAL A 52 -1.31 18.42 15.79
N SER A 53 -0.33 19.30 15.69
CA SER A 53 0.24 20.03 16.82
C SER A 53 0.50 21.47 16.42
N ASP A 54 0.33 22.39 17.37
CA ASP A 54 0.72 23.79 17.25
C ASP A 54 2.16 23.95 17.76
N THR A 55 3.09 24.32 16.86
CA THR A 55 4.52 24.47 17.19
C THR A 55 4.82 25.71 18.03
N SER A 56 3.90 26.70 18.06
CA SER A 56 3.97 27.89 18.91
C SER A 56 3.36 27.65 20.30
N GLY A 57 2.52 26.61 20.42
CA GLY A 57 1.78 26.27 21.62
C GLY A 57 2.57 25.52 22.69
N PRO A 58 1.91 25.05 23.76
CA PRO A 58 2.53 24.25 24.80
C PRO A 58 3.15 22.96 24.23
N LYS A 59 4.42 22.72 24.51
CA LYS A 59 5.11 21.50 24.07
C LYS A 59 4.34 20.26 24.49
N GLY A 60 4.05 19.38 23.53
CA GLY A 60 3.43 18.08 23.76
C GLY A 60 1.90 18.03 23.64
N LYS A 61 1.23 19.12 23.24
CA LYS A 61 -0.20 19.05 22.93
C LYS A 61 -0.39 18.61 21.47
N VAL A 62 -0.79 17.37 21.27
CA VAL A 62 -1.20 16.83 19.96
C VAL A 62 -2.71 16.60 20.00
N LEU A 63 -3.42 17.14 19.03
CA LEU A 63 -4.83 16.81 18.77
C LEU A 63 -4.86 15.70 17.75
N SER A 64 -5.57 14.62 18.05
CA SER A 64 -5.71 13.50 17.12
C SER A 64 -7.15 13.02 17.01
N TYR A 65 -7.55 12.70 15.80
CA TYR A 65 -8.83 12.05 15.51
C TYR A 65 -8.60 10.90 14.54
N LYS A 66 -9.17 9.73 14.84
CA LYS A 66 -9.05 8.52 14.00
C LYS A 66 -10.28 7.65 14.14
N GLY A 67 -10.60 6.89 13.09
CA GLY A 67 -11.78 6.04 13.05
C GLY A 67 -11.66 4.93 12.03
N MET A 68 -12.62 3.99 12.10
CA MET A 68 -12.82 2.96 11.10
C MET A 68 -13.67 3.52 9.96
N GLY A 69 -13.30 3.24 8.72
CA GLY A 69 -14.00 3.71 7.52
C GLY A 69 -13.13 4.61 6.62
N LEU A 70 -13.77 5.13 5.58
CA LEU A 70 -13.15 6.02 4.61
C LEU A 70 -12.91 7.42 5.19
N VAL A 71 -12.01 8.16 4.59
CA VAL A 71 -11.63 9.53 5.05
C VAL A 71 -12.84 10.44 5.17
N ASN A 72 -13.74 10.42 4.20
CA ASN A 72 -14.98 11.22 4.21
C ASN A 72 -16.07 10.69 5.17
N GLU A 73 -15.97 9.45 5.63
CA GLU A 73 -16.88 8.87 6.63
C GLU A 73 -16.40 9.18 8.05
N VAL A 74 -15.08 9.20 8.25
CA VAL A 74 -14.47 9.43 9.57
C VAL A 74 -14.40 10.92 9.93
N PHE A 75 -14.08 11.78 8.95
CA PHE A 75 -13.89 13.20 9.21
C PHE A 75 -15.10 14.03 8.77
N ALA A 76 -15.89 14.49 9.73
CA ALA A 76 -16.86 15.56 9.50
C ALA A 76 -16.16 16.95 9.50
N PRO A 77 -16.70 17.95 8.79
CA PRO A 77 -16.12 19.30 8.75
C PRO A 77 -15.85 19.89 10.15
N GLU A 78 -16.77 19.68 11.09
CA GLU A 78 -16.68 20.18 12.46
C GLU A 78 -15.48 19.59 13.22
N ASN A 79 -15.13 18.33 12.92
CA ASN A 79 -13.96 17.68 13.53
C ASN A 79 -12.66 18.28 12.99
N LEU A 80 -12.59 18.57 11.70
CA LEU A 80 -11.42 19.18 11.07
C LEU A 80 -11.20 20.61 11.55
N GLU A 81 -12.26 21.40 11.71
CA GLU A 81 -12.19 22.78 12.21
C GLU A 81 -11.63 22.87 13.63
N GLN A 82 -11.83 21.84 14.45
CA GLN A 82 -11.30 21.77 15.81
C GLN A 82 -9.82 21.31 15.86
N MET A 83 -9.31 20.74 14.78
CA MET A 83 -7.94 20.24 14.70
C MET A 83 -6.97 21.35 14.28
N LYS A 84 -6.62 22.22 15.24
CA LYS A 84 -5.71 23.34 15.04
C LYS A 84 -4.26 22.93 15.23
N GLY A 85 -3.40 23.36 14.31
CA GLY A 85 -1.96 23.13 14.36
C GLY A 85 -1.32 23.29 12.99
N ASP A 86 -0.06 23.71 13.00
CA ASP A 86 0.76 24.01 11.82
C ASP A 86 1.65 22.84 11.37
N ILE A 87 1.73 21.78 12.19
CA ILE A 87 2.42 20.52 11.85
C ILE A 87 1.50 19.35 12.12
N GLY A 88 1.50 18.35 11.21
CA GLY A 88 0.66 17.18 11.40
C GLY A 88 1.04 15.99 10.54
N VAL A 89 0.44 14.85 10.87
CA VAL A 89 0.59 13.59 10.16
C VAL A 89 -0.76 12.91 10.02
N GLY A 90 -0.99 12.29 8.87
CA GLY A 90 -2.17 11.52 8.56
C GLY A 90 -1.85 10.14 8.01
N HIS A 91 -2.81 9.24 8.10
CA HIS A 91 -2.69 7.85 7.68
C HIS A 91 -4.02 7.33 7.13
N VAL A 92 -3.94 6.55 6.06
CA VAL A 92 -5.01 5.64 5.61
C VAL A 92 -4.49 4.21 5.71
N ARG A 93 -5.28 3.35 6.36
CA ARG A 93 -4.85 1.99 6.72
C ARG A 93 -5.57 0.95 5.89
N TYR A 94 -4.78 -0.04 5.48
CA TYR A 94 -5.25 -1.39 5.19
C TYR A 94 -4.56 -2.37 6.15
N SER A 95 -5.30 -3.36 6.69
CA SER A 95 -4.74 -4.33 7.67
C SER A 95 -3.85 -5.36 6.98
N THR A 96 -2.54 -5.20 7.09
CA THR A 96 -1.56 -6.25 6.76
C THR A 96 -1.09 -6.99 8.00
N ALA A 97 -1.05 -6.31 9.15
CA ALA A 97 -0.69 -6.84 10.45
C ALA A 97 -1.62 -6.28 11.54
N GLY A 98 -1.97 -7.12 12.53
CA GLY A 98 -2.85 -6.77 13.63
C GLY A 98 -4.34 -6.81 13.28
N SER A 99 -5.19 -6.77 14.31
CA SER A 99 -6.65 -6.81 14.14
C SER A 99 -7.21 -5.53 13.52
N SER A 100 -8.34 -5.66 12.81
CA SER A 100 -9.11 -4.54 12.25
C SER A 100 -9.94 -3.88 13.36
N THR A 101 -9.29 -3.07 14.19
CA THR A 101 -9.91 -2.33 15.30
C THR A 101 -9.45 -0.88 15.33
N ARG A 102 -10.24 -0.02 15.98
CA ARG A 102 -9.96 1.42 16.09
C ARG A 102 -8.63 1.71 16.81
N GLU A 103 -8.24 0.86 17.76
CA GLU A 103 -6.97 0.97 18.50
C GLU A 103 -5.79 0.90 17.54
N ASN A 104 -5.88 0.03 16.54
CA ASN A 104 -4.86 -0.17 15.51
C ASN A 104 -4.87 0.87 14.40
N ALA A 105 -5.85 1.78 14.36
CA ALA A 105 -5.84 2.90 13.43
C ALA A 105 -4.67 3.85 13.75
N GLN A 106 -4.05 4.38 12.71
CA GLN A 106 -2.94 5.34 12.81
C GLN A 106 -3.43 6.75 12.44
N PRO A 107 -2.70 7.84 12.83
CA PRO A 107 -1.39 7.86 13.48
C PRO A 107 -1.42 7.35 14.92
N LEU A 108 -0.29 6.81 15.36
CA LEU A 108 -0.05 6.56 16.78
C LEU A 108 0.47 7.83 17.43
N VAL A 109 -0.15 8.24 18.56
CA VAL A 109 0.26 9.39 19.36
C VAL A 109 0.72 8.90 20.71
N LEU A 110 1.97 9.18 21.06
CA LEU A 110 2.61 8.74 22.29
C LEU A 110 3.16 9.95 23.06
N ASN A 111 2.83 10.00 24.34
CA ASN A 111 3.39 10.98 25.28
C ASN A 111 4.49 10.31 26.09
N TYR A 112 5.63 10.94 26.15
CA TYR A 112 6.77 10.44 26.91
C TYR A 112 7.60 11.60 27.49
N VAL A 113 8.65 11.30 28.26
CA VAL A 113 9.39 12.30 29.03
C VAL A 113 10.01 13.45 28.21
N LYS A 114 10.23 13.27 26.89
CA LYS A 114 10.77 14.30 25.99
C LYS A 114 9.70 15.06 25.20
N GLY A 115 8.43 14.78 25.43
CA GLY A 115 7.29 15.42 24.77
C GLY A 115 6.35 14.44 24.11
N THR A 116 5.77 14.82 22.98
CA THR A 116 4.83 14.01 22.21
C THR A 116 5.43 13.62 20.87
N LEU A 117 5.12 12.43 20.44
CA LEU A 117 5.44 11.85 19.13
C LEU A 117 4.15 11.45 18.44
N ALA A 118 3.96 11.80 17.18
CA ALA A 118 2.95 11.18 16.34
C ALA A 118 3.62 10.48 15.16
N LEU A 119 3.20 9.24 14.85
CA LEU A 119 3.82 8.38 13.86
C LEU A 119 2.77 7.78 12.93
N ALA A 120 3.02 7.85 11.62
CA ALA A 120 2.36 7.08 10.58
C ALA A 120 3.37 6.16 9.87
N HIS A 121 2.97 4.92 9.62
CA HIS A 121 3.80 3.87 9.04
C HIS A 121 3.07 3.17 7.90
N ASN A 122 3.73 3.09 6.74
CA ASN A 122 3.35 2.23 5.63
C ASN A 122 4.42 1.14 5.47
N GLY A 123 4.05 -0.11 5.64
CA GLY A 123 4.94 -1.25 5.49
C GLY A 123 4.63 -2.39 6.46
N ASN A 124 5.61 -3.29 6.61
CA ASN A 124 5.53 -4.41 7.55
C ASN A 124 6.92 -4.85 8.01
N LEU A 125 7.10 -4.99 9.31
CA LEU A 125 8.35 -5.42 9.91
C LEU A 125 8.35 -6.93 10.13
N ILE A 126 9.34 -7.61 9.57
CA ILE A 126 9.50 -9.07 9.74
C ILE A 126 10.09 -9.45 11.10
N ASN A 127 10.68 -8.51 11.83
CA ASN A 127 11.22 -8.72 13.18
C ASN A 127 10.41 -8.04 14.28
N ALA A 128 9.20 -7.53 13.99
CA ALA A 128 8.35 -6.88 14.99
C ALA A 128 8.08 -7.75 16.21
N PRO A 129 7.78 -9.07 16.10
CA PRO A 129 7.54 -9.93 17.25
C PRO A 129 8.75 -10.01 18.20
N GLN A 130 9.96 -10.16 17.63
CA GLN A 130 11.19 -10.19 18.40
C GLN A 130 11.42 -8.86 19.14
N LEU A 131 11.31 -7.75 18.41
CA LEU A 131 11.51 -6.42 18.97
C LEU A 131 10.48 -6.08 20.05
N ARG A 132 9.23 -6.50 19.86
CA ARG A 132 8.15 -6.34 20.85
C ARG A 132 8.51 -7.07 22.14
N LYS A 133 8.90 -8.33 22.04
CA LYS A 133 9.30 -9.15 23.20
C LYS A 133 10.49 -8.54 23.96
N GLU A 134 11.50 -8.01 23.26
CA GLU A 134 12.60 -7.27 23.87
C GLU A 134 12.11 -6.05 24.67
N LEU A 135 11.11 -5.32 24.16
CA LEU A 135 10.55 -4.16 24.85
C LEU A 135 9.69 -4.59 26.06
N GLU A 136 8.86 -5.61 25.94
CA GLU A 136 8.02 -6.16 27.02
C GLU A 136 8.86 -6.63 28.20
N TYR A 137 10.00 -7.29 27.97
CA TYR A 137 10.95 -7.67 29.01
C TYR A 137 11.57 -6.47 29.75
N THR A 138 11.55 -5.28 29.13
CA THR A 138 11.99 -4.03 29.79
C THR A 138 10.85 -3.20 30.36
N GLY A 139 9.63 -3.75 30.40
CA GLY A 139 8.45 -3.15 31.02
C GLY A 139 7.59 -2.31 30.08
N ALA A 140 7.74 -2.42 28.76
CA ALA A 140 6.84 -1.77 27.82
C ALA A 140 5.45 -2.43 27.86
N ILE A 141 4.41 -1.60 27.88
CA ILE A 141 3.00 -2.01 27.88
C ILE A 141 2.38 -1.56 26.56
N PHE A 142 2.07 -2.51 25.68
CA PHE A 142 1.51 -2.25 24.38
C PHE A 142 -0.02 -2.10 24.43
N GLN A 143 -0.54 -1.15 23.66
CA GLN A 143 -1.97 -0.86 23.52
C GLN A 143 -2.56 -1.44 22.24
N THR A 144 -1.71 -1.74 21.26
CA THR A 144 -2.09 -2.20 19.92
C THR A 144 -1.40 -3.51 19.56
N THR A 145 -1.85 -4.13 18.49
CA THR A 145 -1.23 -5.36 17.94
C THR A 145 -0.36 -5.09 16.71
N ILE A 146 -0.21 -3.82 16.29
CA ILE A 146 0.53 -3.45 15.10
C ILE A 146 2.03 -3.24 15.38
N ASP A 147 2.84 -3.47 14.37
CA ASP A 147 4.28 -3.27 14.40
C ASP A 147 4.69 -1.79 14.53
N SER A 148 3.83 -0.88 14.09
CA SER A 148 4.05 0.57 14.21
C SER A 148 4.22 1.03 15.66
N GLU A 149 3.57 0.38 16.62
CA GLU A 149 3.75 0.69 18.04
C GLU A 149 5.15 0.27 18.52
N VAL A 150 5.69 -0.83 18.00
CA VAL A 150 7.08 -1.25 18.26
C VAL A 150 8.05 -0.18 17.77
N ILE A 151 7.84 0.36 16.56
CA ILE A 151 8.65 1.45 16.01
C ILE A 151 8.61 2.66 16.92
N ALA A 152 7.41 3.08 17.35
CA ALA A 152 7.21 4.25 18.19
C ALA A 152 7.91 4.11 19.56
N TYR A 153 7.84 2.91 20.17
CA TYR A 153 8.57 2.62 21.41
C TYR A 153 10.09 2.68 21.22
N TYR A 154 10.64 2.14 20.12
CA TYR A 154 12.08 2.24 19.86
C TYR A 154 12.50 3.68 19.64
N ILE A 155 11.73 4.49 18.91
CA ILE A 155 12.04 5.92 18.75
C ILE A 155 12.03 6.62 20.11
N ALA A 156 11.03 6.38 20.96
CA ALA A 156 10.96 6.97 22.29
C ALA A 156 12.15 6.56 23.18
N ARG A 157 12.54 5.27 23.14
CA ARG A 157 13.70 4.73 23.86
C ARG A 157 15.01 5.33 23.38
N GLU A 158 15.25 5.37 22.08
CA GLU A 158 16.46 5.96 21.50
C GLU A 158 16.55 7.47 21.79
N ARG A 159 15.41 8.15 21.86
CA ARG A 159 15.36 9.59 22.18
C ARG A 159 15.87 9.95 23.58
N LEU A 160 15.88 9.00 24.50
CA LEU A 160 16.47 9.21 25.82
C LEU A 160 17.98 9.40 25.76
N ASN A 161 18.64 8.75 24.78
CA ASN A 161 20.10 8.69 24.62
C ASN A 161 20.60 9.43 23.36
N SER A 162 19.73 10.12 22.63
CA SER A 162 20.07 10.89 21.44
C SER A 162 19.93 12.40 21.68
N GLN A 163 20.71 13.19 20.94
CA GLN A 163 20.65 14.66 21.05
C GLN A 163 19.40 15.25 20.40
N SER A 164 18.87 14.58 19.36
CA SER A 164 17.76 15.10 18.58
C SER A 164 16.71 14.00 18.26
N ALA A 165 15.53 14.40 17.77
CA ALA A 165 14.46 13.48 17.41
C ALA A 165 14.81 12.68 16.15
N GLU A 166 15.42 13.33 15.15
CA GLU A 166 15.85 12.70 13.90
C GLU A 166 16.95 11.65 14.15
N GLU A 167 17.87 11.93 15.06
CA GLU A 167 18.86 10.93 15.48
C GLU A 167 18.20 9.71 16.14
N ALA A 168 17.18 9.93 16.95
CA ALA A 168 16.43 8.85 17.58
C ALA A 168 15.68 8.00 16.54
N VAL A 169 15.05 8.64 15.55
CA VAL A 169 14.39 7.95 14.44
C VAL A 169 15.41 7.11 13.67
N ARG A 170 16.55 7.67 13.28
CA ARG A 170 17.61 6.94 12.59
C ARG A 170 18.11 5.73 13.38
N ARG A 171 18.41 5.91 14.68
CA ARG A 171 18.86 4.80 15.56
C ARG A 171 17.81 3.70 15.70
N ALA A 172 16.53 4.08 15.83
CA ALA A 172 15.44 3.12 15.84
C ALA A 172 15.37 2.35 14.52
N CYS A 173 15.41 3.05 13.38
CA CYS A 173 15.38 2.45 12.05
C CYS A 173 16.51 1.43 11.80
N GLN A 174 17.69 1.62 12.38
CA GLN A 174 18.81 0.66 12.29
C GLN A 174 18.49 -0.72 12.91
N ARG A 175 17.48 -0.81 13.78
CA ARG A 175 17.04 -2.07 14.40
C ARG A 175 15.91 -2.76 13.62
N LEU A 176 15.23 -2.02 12.75
CA LEU A 176 14.08 -2.52 12.00
C LEU A 176 14.53 -3.40 10.84
N LYS A 177 13.83 -4.52 10.64
CA LYS A 177 13.96 -5.39 9.47
C LYS A 177 12.59 -5.52 8.82
N GLY A 178 12.52 -5.21 7.53
CA GLY A 178 11.26 -5.22 6.78
C GLY A 178 11.14 -4.00 5.89
N ALA A 179 9.94 -3.77 5.39
CA ALA A 179 9.61 -2.62 4.58
C ALA A 179 8.98 -1.52 5.45
N TYR A 180 9.42 -0.28 5.27
CA TYR A 180 8.78 0.84 5.94
C TYR A 180 8.98 2.18 5.21
N ALA A 181 7.93 2.97 5.19
CA ALA A 181 7.96 4.40 4.98
C ALA A 181 7.30 5.05 6.19
N LEU A 182 8.04 5.87 6.93
CA LEU A 182 7.60 6.49 8.16
C LEU A 182 7.42 8.00 7.96
N VAL A 183 6.37 8.55 8.54
CA VAL A 183 6.23 9.99 8.77
C VAL A 183 6.01 10.22 10.26
N VAL A 184 6.89 11.02 10.84
CA VAL A 184 6.94 11.26 12.28
C VAL A 184 6.89 12.77 12.54
N THR A 185 6.02 13.19 13.44
CA THR A 185 6.08 14.55 13.99
C THR A 185 6.64 14.52 15.41
N SER A 186 7.57 15.42 15.68
CA SER A 186 7.97 15.84 17.01
C SER A 186 7.49 17.27 17.22
N PRO A 187 7.62 17.89 18.42
CA PRO A 187 7.01 19.21 18.65
C PRO A 187 7.37 20.35 17.67
N ARG A 188 8.46 20.21 16.89
CA ARG A 188 8.89 21.24 15.91
C ARG A 188 9.59 20.68 14.68
N LYS A 189 9.43 19.40 14.38
CA LYS A 189 10.08 18.76 13.24
C LYS A 189 9.14 17.77 12.59
N LEU A 190 9.09 17.81 11.26
CA LEU A 190 8.51 16.76 10.44
C LEU A 190 9.66 15.88 9.93
N ILE A 191 9.59 14.57 10.19
CA ILE A 191 10.65 13.63 9.88
C ILE A 191 10.06 12.53 8.99
N GLY A 192 10.70 12.25 7.86
CA GLY A 192 10.44 11.11 7.01
C GLY A 192 11.57 10.09 7.11
N ALA A 193 11.26 8.80 7.07
CA ALA A 193 12.28 7.77 6.96
C ALA A 193 11.82 6.69 6.00
N ARG A 194 12.71 6.29 5.08
CA ARG A 194 12.47 5.22 4.11
C ARG A 194 13.41 4.06 4.38
N ASP A 195 12.91 2.83 4.27
CA ASP A 195 13.73 1.64 4.49
C ASP A 195 14.95 1.58 3.55
N PRO A 196 16.06 0.93 3.96
CA PRO A 196 17.30 0.91 3.19
C PRO A 196 17.23 0.24 1.82
N TYR A 197 16.21 -0.58 1.59
CA TYR A 197 15.97 -1.22 0.29
C TYR A 197 15.09 -0.37 -0.62
N GLY A 198 14.32 0.59 -0.05
CA GLY A 198 13.38 1.43 -0.76
C GLY A 198 12.10 0.70 -1.19
N PHE A 199 11.65 -0.29 -0.40
CA PHE A 199 10.45 -1.08 -0.70
C PHE A 199 9.23 -0.21 -0.93
N LYS A 200 8.97 0.72 0.01
CA LYS A 200 7.81 1.59 -0.02
C LYS A 200 8.18 2.97 -0.56
N PRO A 201 7.29 3.59 -1.36
CA PRO A 201 7.54 4.93 -1.87
C PRO A 201 7.36 5.99 -0.78
N LEU A 202 8.11 7.07 -0.89
CA LEU A 202 7.98 8.27 -0.08
C LEU A 202 8.56 9.45 -0.85
N CYS A 203 7.85 10.57 -0.93
CA CYS A 203 8.29 11.76 -1.65
C CYS A 203 8.06 13.05 -0.86
N ILE A 204 8.76 14.11 -1.27
CA ILE A 204 8.69 15.44 -0.67
C ILE A 204 8.05 16.38 -1.67
N GLY A 205 7.09 17.17 -1.19
CA GLY A 205 6.48 18.28 -1.90
C GLY A 205 6.60 19.60 -1.16
N LYS A 206 6.33 20.68 -1.88
CA LYS A 206 6.28 22.03 -1.33
C LYS A 206 5.06 22.77 -1.87
N ARG A 207 4.35 23.47 -0.99
CA ARG A 207 3.29 24.41 -1.34
C ARG A 207 3.48 25.68 -0.52
N ASP A 208 3.72 26.80 -1.19
CA ASP A 208 4.05 28.07 -0.56
C ASP A 208 5.22 27.91 0.43
N ASN A 209 5.02 28.18 1.70
CA ASN A 209 6.02 27.97 2.75
C ASN A 209 5.80 26.68 3.56
N SER A 210 4.98 25.76 3.04
CA SER A 210 4.71 24.47 3.64
C SER A 210 5.51 23.36 2.95
N TYR A 211 5.99 22.40 3.73
CA TYR A 211 6.60 21.17 3.23
C TYR A 211 5.74 19.95 3.53
N ILE A 212 5.71 19.03 2.59
CA ILE A 212 4.91 17.80 2.64
C ILE A 212 5.82 16.59 2.48
N ILE A 213 5.53 15.52 3.22
CA ILE A 213 6.08 14.18 3.02
C ILE A 213 4.90 13.24 2.80
N THR A 214 4.87 12.51 1.68
CA THR A 214 3.72 11.65 1.35
C THR A 214 4.15 10.39 0.60
N SER A 215 3.29 9.37 0.62
CA SER A 215 3.54 8.11 -0.10
C SER A 215 3.61 8.27 -1.61
N GLU A 216 2.77 9.12 -2.21
CA GLU A 216 2.66 9.26 -3.66
C GLU A 216 2.54 10.71 -4.12
N THR A 217 3.02 10.98 -5.34
CA THR A 217 2.95 12.33 -5.96
C THR A 217 1.53 12.77 -6.27
N CYS A 218 0.58 11.85 -6.54
CA CYS A 218 -0.83 12.18 -6.76
C CYS A 218 -1.46 12.94 -5.59
N ALA A 219 -0.97 12.73 -4.35
CA ALA A 219 -1.43 13.47 -3.20
C ALA A 219 -0.91 14.93 -3.23
N LEU A 220 0.28 15.17 -3.77
CA LEU A 220 0.81 16.53 -3.99
C LEU A 220 -0.03 17.28 -5.03
N ASP A 221 -0.32 16.63 -6.16
CA ASP A 221 -1.13 17.22 -7.23
C ASP A 221 -2.52 17.61 -6.72
N THR A 222 -3.14 16.74 -5.92
CA THR A 222 -4.48 16.97 -5.36
C THR A 222 -4.54 18.23 -4.47
N ILE A 223 -3.46 18.53 -3.74
CA ILE A 223 -3.41 19.72 -2.85
C ILE A 223 -2.74 20.93 -3.50
N GLY A 224 -2.37 20.85 -4.78
CA GLY A 224 -1.67 21.91 -5.50
C GLY A 224 -0.24 22.16 -5.01
N ALA A 225 0.44 21.12 -4.51
CA ALA A 225 1.84 21.17 -4.11
C ALA A 225 2.76 20.78 -5.27
N THR A 226 3.93 21.40 -5.32
CA THR A 226 4.98 21.05 -6.30
C THR A 226 5.83 19.91 -5.75
N PHE A 227 6.09 18.88 -6.58
CA PHE A 227 7.04 17.82 -6.29
C PHE A 227 8.46 18.40 -6.15
N VAL A 228 9.15 18.04 -5.08
CA VAL A 228 10.56 18.43 -4.83
C VAL A 228 11.49 17.30 -5.23
N ARG A 229 11.34 16.13 -4.60
CA ARG A 229 12.09 14.91 -4.90
C ARG A 229 11.51 13.70 -4.16
N ASP A 230 11.91 12.52 -4.56
CA ASP A 230 11.71 11.32 -3.77
C ASP A 230 12.63 11.31 -2.52
N VAL A 231 12.18 10.65 -1.45
CA VAL A 231 13.04 10.26 -0.32
C VAL A 231 13.82 9.03 -0.74
N LEU A 232 15.14 9.09 -0.62
CA LEU A 232 16.02 8.02 -1.10
C LEU A 232 15.95 6.78 -0.19
N PRO A 233 16.23 5.57 -0.71
CA PRO A 233 16.36 4.37 0.11
C PRO A 233 17.39 4.56 1.24
N GLY A 234 16.99 4.28 2.48
CA GLY A 234 17.82 4.46 3.67
C GLY A 234 17.97 5.90 4.15
N GLU A 235 17.23 6.85 3.57
CA GLU A 235 17.25 8.24 4.01
C GLU A 235 16.35 8.47 5.22
N VAL A 236 16.86 9.28 6.17
CA VAL A 236 16.05 9.99 7.16
C VAL A 236 16.07 11.47 6.79
N VAL A 237 14.94 11.99 6.36
CA VAL A 237 14.78 13.41 6.02
C VAL A 237 14.15 14.14 7.19
N THR A 238 14.65 15.31 7.50
CA THR A 238 14.13 16.20 8.56
C THR A 238 13.76 17.55 7.96
N ILE A 239 12.57 18.01 8.28
CA ILE A 239 12.07 19.32 7.86
C ILE A 239 11.83 20.19 9.10
N SER A 240 12.47 21.35 9.12
CA SER A 240 12.31 22.35 10.18
C SER A 240 12.46 23.78 9.64
N PRO A 241 11.85 24.79 10.30
CA PRO A 241 11.99 26.19 9.86
C PRO A 241 13.44 26.69 9.88
N GLU A 242 14.27 26.21 10.83
CA GLU A 242 15.63 26.67 10.99
C GLU A 242 16.58 26.21 9.89
N LYS A 243 16.33 25.00 9.34
CA LYS A 243 17.27 24.33 8.43
C LYS A 243 16.69 23.91 7.10
N GLY A 244 15.36 24.07 6.94
CA GLY A 244 14.67 23.57 5.74
C GLY A 244 14.67 22.04 5.71
N ILE A 245 15.16 21.45 4.61
CA ILE A 245 15.26 19.99 4.41
C ILE A 245 16.70 19.55 4.69
N GLU A 246 16.87 18.67 5.67
CA GLU A 246 18.14 17.99 5.98
C GLU A 246 18.01 16.49 5.69
N SER A 247 19.05 15.87 5.15
CA SER A 247 19.11 14.44 4.82
C SER A 247 20.20 13.74 5.64
N ASP A 248 19.87 12.60 6.22
CA ASP A 248 20.82 11.66 6.82
C ASP A 248 20.78 10.34 6.03
N MET A 249 21.88 10.04 5.35
CA MET A 249 22.06 8.84 4.49
C MET A 249 22.85 7.73 5.19
N THR A 250 23.00 7.77 6.51
CA THR A 250 23.79 6.79 7.26
C THR A 250 23.30 5.35 7.09
N MET A 251 22.01 5.15 6.76
CA MET A 251 21.43 3.82 6.56
C MET A 251 21.40 3.38 5.10
N ALA A 252 21.85 4.22 4.15
CA ALA A 252 21.82 3.89 2.74
C ALA A 252 22.67 2.65 2.43
N LEU A 253 22.11 1.77 1.61
CA LEU A 253 22.83 0.62 1.06
C LEU A 253 23.46 0.98 -0.29
N PRO A 254 24.43 0.19 -0.78
CA PRO A 254 24.86 0.25 -2.16
C PRO A 254 23.66 0.06 -3.11
N LYS A 255 23.63 0.81 -4.21
CA LYS A 255 22.49 0.87 -5.14
C LYS A 255 22.06 -0.51 -5.65
N GLU A 256 22.99 -1.43 -5.84
CA GLU A 256 22.73 -2.81 -6.29
C GLU A 256 21.99 -3.67 -5.25
N LYS A 257 21.91 -3.22 -3.99
CA LYS A 257 21.16 -3.86 -2.92
C LYS A 257 19.77 -3.25 -2.71
N GLU A 258 19.47 -2.13 -3.36
CA GLU A 258 18.12 -1.57 -3.34
C GLU A 258 17.12 -2.56 -3.98
N ALA A 259 15.86 -2.50 -3.55
CA ALA A 259 14.88 -3.53 -3.93
C ALA A 259 13.45 -2.97 -3.83
N ARG A 260 13.10 -2.04 -4.72
CA ARG A 260 11.78 -1.43 -4.79
C ARG A 260 10.71 -2.46 -5.08
N CYS A 261 9.57 -2.35 -4.44
CA CYS A 261 8.45 -3.24 -4.72
C CYS A 261 7.93 -3.01 -6.14
N ILE A 262 8.08 -3.99 -7.03
CA ILE A 262 7.57 -3.87 -8.40
C ILE A 262 6.04 -3.74 -8.44
N PHE A 263 5.36 -4.26 -7.41
CA PHE A 263 3.90 -4.23 -7.36
C PHE A 263 3.32 -2.82 -7.14
N GLU A 264 4.12 -1.87 -6.67
CA GLU A 264 3.76 -0.45 -6.67
C GLU A 264 3.48 0.05 -8.10
N TYR A 265 4.28 -0.36 -9.09
CA TYR A 265 4.10 0.02 -10.49
C TYR A 265 2.99 -0.81 -11.17
N ILE A 266 2.81 -2.07 -10.79
CA ILE A 266 1.78 -2.94 -11.38
C ILE A 266 0.39 -2.56 -10.90
N TYR A 267 0.21 -2.36 -9.58
CA TYR A 267 -1.11 -2.26 -9.00
C TYR A 267 -1.30 -1.12 -7.99
N PHE A 268 -0.46 -1.03 -6.90
CA PHE A 268 -0.81 -0.21 -5.75
C PHE A 268 -0.89 1.28 -6.03
N ALA A 269 0.13 1.86 -6.67
CA ALA A 269 0.16 3.28 -6.91
C ALA A 269 -0.89 3.70 -7.94
N ARG A 270 -1.40 4.92 -7.78
CA ARG A 270 -2.29 5.50 -8.80
C ARG A 270 -1.53 5.72 -10.11
N PRO A 271 -2.19 5.55 -11.27
CA PRO A 271 -1.54 5.75 -12.56
C PRO A 271 -0.92 7.13 -12.76
N ASP A 272 -1.50 8.16 -12.15
CA ASP A 272 -1.02 9.55 -12.19
C ASP A 272 0.17 9.82 -11.25
N SER A 273 0.65 8.82 -10.52
CA SER A 273 1.83 8.95 -9.65
C SER A 273 3.14 8.70 -10.38
N HIS A 274 4.21 9.32 -9.87
CA HIS A 274 5.61 9.02 -10.18
C HIS A 274 6.29 8.47 -8.92
N ILE A 275 7.08 7.42 -9.06
CA ILE A 275 7.83 6.80 -7.97
C ILE A 275 9.28 6.65 -8.43
N ASP A 276 10.22 7.18 -7.65
CA ASP A 276 11.66 7.16 -7.97
C ASP A 276 11.96 7.61 -9.41
N GLY A 277 11.24 8.65 -9.87
CA GLY A 277 11.37 9.24 -11.21
C GLY A 277 10.64 8.49 -12.33
N VAL A 278 10.01 7.34 -12.06
CA VAL A 278 9.31 6.53 -13.06
C VAL A 278 7.80 6.76 -12.99
N SER A 279 7.18 7.03 -14.14
CA SER A 279 5.72 7.14 -14.25
C SER A 279 5.04 5.79 -14.14
N VAL A 280 4.12 5.65 -13.19
CA VAL A 280 3.32 4.44 -13.00
C VAL A 280 2.48 4.15 -14.25
N TYR A 281 1.87 5.17 -14.84
CA TYR A 281 1.09 5.04 -16.09
C TYR A 281 1.95 4.52 -17.24
N ALA A 282 3.12 5.12 -17.47
CA ALA A 282 4.02 4.70 -18.54
C ALA A 282 4.52 3.24 -18.34
N SER A 283 4.78 2.84 -17.09
CA SER A 283 5.15 1.47 -16.74
C SER A 283 4.05 0.47 -17.11
N ARG A 284 2.79 0.77 -16.80
CA ARG A 284 1.64 -0.09 -17.15
C ARG A 284 1.41 -0.15 -18.66
N ILE A 285 1.58 0.96 -19.39
CA ILE A 285 1.54 0.95 -20.86
C ILE A 285 2.64 0.03 -21.43
N LYS A 286 3.88 0.11 -20.90
CA LYS A 286 4.98 -0.79 -21.31
C LYS A 286 4.63 -2.25 -21.05
N ALA A 287 4.06 -2.58 -19.87
CA ALA A 287 3.64 -3.95 -19.54
C ALA A 287 2.65 -4.50 -20.58
N GLY A 288 1.66 -3.70 -20.99
CA GLY A 288 0.72 -4.08 -22.04
C GLY A 288 1.37 -4.31 -23.41
N LYS A 289 2.34 -3.46 -23.80
CA LYS A 289 3.10 -3.65 -25.03
C LYS A 289 3.90 -4.95 -25.03
N PHE A 290 4.55 -5.28 -23.90
CA PHE A 290 5.28 -6.53 -23.75
C PHE A 290 4.36 -7.75 -23.82
N LEU A 291 3.18 -7.68 -23.18
CA LEU A 291 2.18 -8.75 -23.27
C LEU A 291 1.73 -9.01 -24.72
N ALA A 292 1.55 -7.97 -25.53
CA ALA A 292 1.21 -8.12 -26.94
C ALA A 292 2.33 -8.77 -27.75
N GLN A 293 3.60 -8.52 -27.39
CA GLN A 293 4.77 -9.12 -28.05
C GLN A 293 4.98 -10.58 -27.64
N ASP A 294 4.84 -10.87 -26.31
CA ASP A 294 5.20 -12.16 -25.74
C ASP A 294 4.03 -13.17 -25.79
N SER A 295 2.79 -12.68 -25.83
CA SER A 295 1.56 -13.49 -25.85
C SER A 295 0.52 -12.94 -26.85
N PRO A 296 0.86 -12.87 -28.16
CA PRO A 296 -0.08 -12.40 -29.17
C PRO A 296 -1.24 -13.38 -29.35
N VAL A 297 -2.39 -12.86 -29.73
CA VAL A 297 -3.57 -13.65 -30.10
C VAL A 297 -4.45 -12.82 -31.02
N GLU A 298 -5.15 -13.48 -31.95
CA GLU A 298 -6.14 -12.83 -32.79
C GLU A 298 -7.43 -12.56 -32.00
N ALA A 299 -7.89 -11.32 -32.03
CA ALA A 299 -9.12 -10.90 -31.36
C ALA A 299 -9.69 -9.64 -32.00
N ASP A 300 -10.90 -9.28 -31.58
CA ASP A 300 -11.65 -8.16 -32.14
C ASP A 300 -11.67 -6.95 -31.21
N LEU A 301 -11.33 -7.16 -29.92
CA LEU A 301 -11.38 -6.14 -28.88
C LEU A 301 -10.35 -6.40 -27.79
N VAL A 302 -9.63 -5.35 -27.39
CA VAL A 302 -8.83 -5.32 -26.15
C VAL A 302 -9.55 -4.48 -25.11
N THR A 303 -9.68 -4.99 -23.90
CA THR A 303 -10.29 -4.26 -22.76
C THR A 303 -9.51 -4.50 -21.47
N GLY A 304 -9.53 -3.53 -20.56
CA GLY A 304 -8.95 -3.66 -19.22
C GLY A 304 -10.00 -3.94 -18.16
N VAL A 305 -9.64 -4.74 -17.17
CA VAL A 305 -10.42 -4.80 -15.93
C VAL A 305 -10.19 -3.49 -15.15
N PRO A 306 -11.24 -2.70 -14.91
CA PRO A 306 -11.06 -1.39 -14.30
C PRO A 306 -10.73 -1.49 -12.79
N GLU A 307 -9.79 -0.66 -12.29
CA GLU A 307 -9.10 0.37 -13.10
C GLU A 307 -7.64 -0.01 -13.39
N SER A 308 -7.10 -1.02 -12.71
CA SER A 308 -5.70 -1.46 -12.78
C SER A 308 -5.29 -1.94 -14.18
N GLY A 309 -6.15 -2.68 -14.87
CA GLY A 309 -5.88 -3.23 -16.20
C GLY A 309 -5.96 -2.23 -17.35
N ASN A 310 -6.58 -1.06 -17.17
CA ASN A 310 -6.89 -0.14 -18.28
C ASN A 310 -5.64 0.37 -19.03
N ALA A 311 -4.61 0.81 -18.31
CA ALA A 311 -3.40 1.32 -18.93
C ALA A 311 -2.62 0.22 -19.69
N ALA A 312 -2.54 -0.98 -19.11
CA ALA A 312 -1.92 -2.12 -19.78
C ALA A 312 -2.72 -2.57 -21.02
N ALA A 313 -4.06 -2.53 -20.96
CA ALA A 313 -4.92 -2.83 -22.11
C ALA A 313 -4.71 -1.82 -23.26
N LEU A 314 -4.58 -0.53 -22.95
CA LEU A 314 -4.22 0.45 -23.96
C LEU A 314 -2.83 0.16 -24.55
N GLY A 315 -1.84 -0.20 -23.72
CA GLY A 315 -0.51 -0.59 -24.18
C GLY A 315 -0.52 -1.81 -25.11
N TYR A 316 -1.31 -2.83 -24.77
CA TYR A 316 -1.53 -4.01 -25.61
C TYR A 316 -2.14 -3.66 -26.96
N SER A 317 -3.21 -2.86 -26.96
CA SER A 317 -3.87 -2.38 -28.18
C SER A 317 -2.91 -1.62 -29.10
N LEU A 318 -2.14 -0.69 -28.54
CA LEU A 318 -1.16 0.10 -29.32
C LEU A 318 -0.07 -0.77 -29.97
N ALA A 319 0.31 -1.88 -29.37
CA ALA A 319 1.33 -2.77 -29.89
C ALA A 319 0.78 -3.84 -30.86
N SER A 320 -0.44 -4.35 -30.60
CA SER A 320 -1.06 -5.39 -31.42
C SER A 320 -1.84 -4.84 -32.62
N GLY A 321 -2.25 -3.56 -32.59
CA GLY A 321 -3.16 -2.97 -33.55
C GLY A 321 -4.63 -3.37 -33.38
N ILE A 322 -4.95 -4.22 -32.40
CA ILE A 322 -6.34 -4.61 -32.07
C ILE A 322 -7.03 -3.45 -31.34
N PRO A 323 -8.27 -3.06 -31.74
CA PRO A 323 -8.95 -1.92 -31.13
C PRO A 323 -9.12 -2.03 -29.61
N TYR A 324 -8.81 -0.95 -28.88
CA TYR A 324 -9.16 -0.80 -27.47
C TYR A 324 -10.62 -0.36 -27.33
N GLY A 325 -11.34 -0.96 -26.37
CA GLY A 325 -12.70 -0.52 -26.03
C GLY A 325 -13.06 -0.86 -24.59
N THR A 326 -14.02 -0.12 -24.06
CA THR A 326 -14.56 -0.32 -22.72
C THR A 326 -15.58 -1.45 -22.75
N ALA A 327 -15.26 -2.59 -22.14
CA ALA A 327 -16.20 -3.69 -21.95
C ALA A 327 -16.83 -3.70 -20.55
N PHE A 328 -16.26 -2.98 -19.60
CA PHE A 328 -16.71 -2.96 -18.20
C PHE A 328 -17.08 -1.56 -17.74
N VAL A 329 -18.15 -1.49 -16.95
CA VAL A 329 -18.53 -0.27 -16.20
C VAL A 329 -18.45 -0.58 -14.71
N LYS A 330 -17.61 0.18 -14.01
CA LYS A 330 -17.52 0.13 -12.56
C LYS A 330 -18.54 1.08 -11.95
N ASN A 331 -19.35 0.59 -11.01
CA ASN A 331 -20.26 1.43 -10.25
C ASN A 331 -19.50 2.24 -9.20
N SER A 332 -19.21 3.51 -9.50
CA SER A 332 -18.46 4.43 -8.63
C SER A 332 -19.22 4.82 -7.34
N TYR A 333 -20.54 4.57 -7.29
CA TYR A 333 -21.37 4.89 -6.11
C TYR A 333 -21.40 3.77 -5.08
N VAL A 334 -20.87 2.59 -5.40
CA VAL A 334 -20.79 1.46 -4.48
C VAL A 334 -19.39 1.43 -3.87
N GLY A 335 -19.26 1.92 -2.64
CA GLY A 335 -18.02 1.83 -1.85
C GLY A 335 -17.67 0.37 -1.53
N ARG A 336 -16.40 0.10 -1.17
CA ARG A 336 -15.94 -1.22 -0.70
C ARG A 336 -16.55 -1.64 0.65
N THR A 337 -17.17 -0.72 1.36
CA THR A 337 -17.76 -0.88 2.70
C THR A 337 -19.11 -1.62 2.72
N PHE A 338 -19.58 -2.18 1.61
CA PHE A 338 -20.82 -3.00 1.63
C PHE A 338 -20.54 -4.36 2.28
N ILE A 339 -20.38 -4.37 3.61
CA ILE A 339 -20.29 -5.59 4.43
C ILE A 339 -21.70 -6.15 4.60
N LYS A 340 -22.04 -7.24 3.91
CA LYS A 340 -23.24 -8.02 4.19
C LYS A 340 -22.91 -9.32 4.92
N PRO A 341 -23.70 -9.71 5.96
CA PRO A 341 -23.34 -10.80 6.89
C PRO A 341 -23.52 -12.23 6.38
N LYS A 342 -23.93 -12.49 5.14
CA LYS A 342 -24.24 -13.86 4.67
C LYS A 342 -23.48 -14.26 3.40
N GLN A 343 -23.06 -15.52 3.34
CA GLN A 343 -22.30 -16.13 2.25
C GLN A 343 -22.98 -16.07 0.86
N SER A 344 -24.31 -16.13 0.80
CA SER A 344 -25.11 -15.95 -0.42
C SER A 344 -25.12 -14.52 -0.96
N SER A 345 -24.66 -13.53 -0.20
CA SER A 345 -24.58 -12.13 -0.63
C SER A 345 -23.22 -11.74 -1.22
N ARG A 346 -22.21 -12.63 -1.17
CA ARG A 346 -20.87 -12.39 -1.76
C ARG A 346 -20.89 -12.51 -3.28
N GLU A 347 -21.69 -13.42 -3.82
CA GLU A 347 -21.90 -13.54 -5.27
C GLU A 347 -22.55 -12.28 -5.86
N SER A 348 -23.41 -11.62 -5.13
CA SER A 348 -24.03 -10.36 -5.52
C SER A 348 -23.10 -9.15 -5.48
N SER A 349 -22.01 -9.17 -4.69
CA SER A 349 -21.21 -7.97 -4.43
C SER A 349 -20.32 -7.55 -5.60
N VAL A 350 -19.81 -8.49 -6.39
CA VAL A 350 -19.04 -8.16 -7.61
C VAL A 350 -19.98 -7.70 -8.73
N GLN A 351 -21.17 -8.32 -8.88
CA GLN A 351 -22.17 -7.87 -9.86
C GLN A 351 -22.67 -6.45 -9.59
N VAL A 352 -22.72 -6.02 -8.33
CA VAL A 352 -23.10 -4.65 -7.97
C VAL A 352 -21.99 -3.65 -8.31
N LYS A 353 -20.72 -4.09 -8.33
CA LYS A 353 -19.55 -3.22 -8.55
C LYS A 353 -19.09 -3.13 -10.01
N LEU A 354 -19.25 -4.21 -10.77
CA LEU A 354 -18.73 -4.31 -12.13
C LEU A 354 -19.80 -4.91 -13.07
N ASN A 355 -20.13 -4.23 -14.15
CA ASN A 355 -21.06 -4.70 -15.18
C ASN A 355 -20.36 -4.76 -16.53
N VAL A 356 -20.76 -5.73 -17.37
CA VAL A 356 -20.28 -5.85 -18.75
C VAL A 356 -21.21 -5.10 -19.70
N LEU A 357 -20.64 -4.34 -20.62
CA LEU A 357 -21.34 -3.70 -21.74
C LEU A 357 -21.58 -4.75 -22.85
N ARG A 358 -22.79 -5.31 -22.90
CA ARG A 358 -23.16 -6.36 -23.85
C ARG A 358 -22.89 -5.96 -25.31
N GLU A 359 -23.26 -4.73 -25.71
CA GLU A 359 -23.04 -4.23 -27.06
C GLU A 359 -21.55 -4.13 -27.44
N ALA A 360 -20.68 -3.99 -26.47
CA ALA A 360 -19.24 -3.92 -26.71
C ALA A 360 -18.62 -5.30 -26.99
N VAL A 361 -19.18 -6.39 -26.42
CA VAL A 361 -18.54 -7.72 -26.39
C VAL A 361 -19.28 -8.80 -27.17
N ALA A 362 -20.61 -8.64 -27.40
CA ALA A 362 -21.41 -9.68 -28.05
C ALA A 362 -20.89 -10.03 -29.45
N GLY A 363 -20.68 -11.32 -29.70
CA GLY A 363 -20.17 -11.84 -30.96
C GLY A 363 -18.68 -11.58 -31.21
N LYS A 364 -17.91 -11.06 -30.24
CA LYS A 364 -16.50 -10.75 -30.39
C LYS A 364 -15.59 -11.70 -29.62
N ARG A 365 -14.37 -11.88 -30.15
CA ARG A 365 -13.22 -12.43 -29.43
C ARG A 365 -12.60 -11.27 -28.63
N VAL A 366 -12.51 -11.44 -27.30
CA VAL A 366 -12.12 -10.37 -26.38
C VAL A 366 -10.80 -10.70 -25.70
N ILE A 367 -9.82 -9.78 -25.74
CA ILE A 367 -8.65 -9.81 -24.89
C ILE A 367 -8.95 -8.99 -23.63
N MET A 368 -8.98 -9.67 -22.51
CA MET A 368 -9.14 -9.06 -21.18
C MET A 368 -7.77 -8.91 -20.52
N ILE A 369 -7.41 -7.67 -20.19
CA ILE A 369 -6.16 -7.39 -19.47
C ILE A 369 -6.48 -7.10 -18.00
N ASP A 370 -5.77 -7.80 -17.10
CA ASP A 370 -5.82 -7.54 -15.65
C ASP A 370 -4.41 -7.42 -15.09
N ASP A 371 -4.26 -6.94 -13.84
CA ASP A 371 -2.97 -6.78 -13.19
C ASP A 371 -2.39 -8.10 -12.68
N SER A 372 -3.22 -8.95 -12.09
CA SER A 372 -2.75 -10.17 -11.39
C SER A 372 -3.85 -11.21 -11.21
N ILE A 373 -3.45 -12.47 -11.01
CA ILE A 373 -4.31 -13.55 -10.51
C ILE A 373 -3.69 -14.13 -9.24
N VAL A 374 -4.42 -14.07 -8.13
CA VAL A 374 -3.97 -14.62 -6.83
C VAL A 374 -4.58 -15.99 -6.57
N ARG A 375 -5.89 -16.08 -6.41
CA ARG A 375 -6.65 -17.33 -6.16
C ARG A 375 -7.47 -17.79 -7.36
N GLY A 376 -7.77 -16.90 -8.31
CA GLY A 376 -8.45 -17.19 -9.57
C GLY A 376 -9.97 -17.06 -9.55
N THR A 377 -10.61 -16.92 -8.37
CA THR A 377 -12.08 -16.86 -8.28
C THR A 377 -12.66 -15.58 -8.90
N THR A 378 -11.96 -14.46 -8.76
CA THR A 378 -12.35 -13.18 -9.41
C THR A 378 -12.20 -13.28 -10.92
N SER A 379 -11.10 -13.82 -11.42
CA SER A 379 -10.86 -13.95 -12.87
C SER A 379 -11.84 -14.90 -13.54
N ASP A 380 -12.14 -16.06 -12.94
CA ASP A 380 -13.20 -16.99 -13.39
C ASP A 380 -14.53 -16.26 -13.52
N ARG A 381 -14.90 -15.49 -12.52
CA ARG A 381 -16.16 -14.76 -12.55
C ARG A 381 -16.22 -13.69 -13.64
N ILE A 382 -15.15 -12.91 -13.83
CA ILE A 382 -15.10 -11.87 -14.85
C ILE A 382 -15.16 -12.52 -16.26
N VAL A 383 -14.46 -13.64 -16.46
CA VAL A 383 -14.55 -14.41 -17.72
C VAL A 383 -15.96 -14.88 -17.99
N ARG A 384 -16.65 -15.46 -16.99
CA ARG A 384 -18.08 -15.84 -17.12
C ARG A 384 -18.97 -14.67 -17.47
N MET A 385 -18.79 -13.51 -16.84
CA MET A 385 -19.56 -12.30 -17.15
C MET A 385 -19.40 -11.87 -18.62
N LEU A 386 -18.20 -11.96 -19.19
CA LEU A 386 -17.97 -11.67 -20.61
C LEU A 386 -18.67 -12.70 -21.51
N ARG A 387 -18.61 -13.99 -21.17
CA ARG A 387 -19.31 -15.06 -21.93
C ARG A 387 -20.82 -14.90 -21.85
N ASP A 388 -21.39 -14.62 -20.68
CA ASP A 388 -22.82 -14.37 -20.49
C ASP A 388 -23.31 -13.11 -21.24
N ALA A 389 -22.41 -12.16 -21.46
CA ALA A 389 -22.66 -11.00 -22.29
C ALA A 389 -22.53 -11.29 -23.80
N GLY A 390 -22.12 -12.50 -24.20
CA GLY A 390 -22.07 -12.97 -25.58
C GLY A 390 -20.70 -12.91 -26.25
N ALA A 391 -19.59 -12.78 -25.50
CA ALA A 391 -18.24 -12.94 -26.06
C ALA A 391 -18.06 -14.37 -26.60
N THR A 392 -17.52 -14.49 -27.82
CA THR A 392 -17.28 -15.78 -28.46
C THR A 392 -15.99 -16.46 -27.96
N GLU A 393 -14.97 -15.65 -27.67
CA GLU A 393 -13.71 -16.07 -27.05
C GLU A 393 -13.29 -15.03 -26.02
N VAL A 394 -12.64 -15.49 -24.94
CA VAL A 394 -12.08 -14.65 -23.88
C VAL A 394 -10.62 -15.05 -23.64
N HIS A 395 -9.71 -14.20 -24.07
CA HIS A 395 -8.28 -14.35 -23.90
C HIS A 395 -7.80 -13.48 -22.75
N VAL A 396 -7.21 -14.07 -21.70
CA VAL A 396 -6.76 -13.36 -20.52
C VAL A 396 -5.28 -13.05 -20.63
N ARG A 397 -4.90 -11.79 -20.32
CA ARG A 397 -3.51 -11.35 -20.27
C ARG A 397 -3.27 -10.62 -18.96
N ILE A 398 -2.24 -11.02 -18.23
CA ILE A 398 -1.94 -10.54 -16.88
C ILE A 398 -0.64 -9.74 -16.90
N SER A 399 -0.71 -8.49 -16.46
CA SER A 399 0.42 -7.55 -16.50
C SER A 399 1.43 -7.74 -15.35
N SER A 400 1.36 -8.86 -14.65
CA SER A 400 2.40 -9.37 -13.74
C SER A 400 2.80 -10.81 -14.10
N PRO A 401 3.93 -11.30 -13.58
CA PRO A 401 4.19 -12.74 -13.53
C PRO A 401 3.24 -13.47 -12.57
N PRO A 402 3.12 -14.80 -12.63
CA PRO A 402 2.32 -15.57 -11.69
C PRO A 402 2.89 -15.48 -10.26
N PHE A 403 2.02 -15.30 -9.28
CA PHE A 403 2.40 -15.35 -7.87
C PHE A 403 2.71 -16.79 -7.44
N LEU A 404 3.95 -17.03 -7.02
CA LEU A 404 4.43 -18.34 -6.57
C LEU A 404 4.81 -18.35 -5.08
N TRP A 405 4.99 -17.19 -4.47
CA TRP A 405 5.47 -17.03 -3.11
C TRP A 405 4.73 -15.93 -2.36
N PRO A 406 4.58 -16.05 -1.02
CA PRO A 406 3.95 -15.02 -0.21
C PRO A 406 4.77 -13.73 -0.16
N CYS A 407 4.13 -12.64 0.25
CA CYS A 407 4.80 -11.40 0.59
C CYS A 407 4.95 -11.27 2.11
N TYR A 408 6.12 -10.81 2.59
CA TYR A 408 6.39 -10.54 4.01
C TYR A 408 6.57 -9.04 4.31
N PHE A 409 6.43 -8.18 3.30
CA PHE A 409 6.83 -6.77 3.34
C PHE A 409 5.66 -5.79 3.17
N GLY A 410 4.44 -6.25 3.46
CA GLY A 410 3.27 -5.39 3.56
C GLY A 410 2.18 -5.63 2.51
N THR A 411 2.36 -6.55 1.56
CA THR A 411 1.29 -6.96 0.65
C THR A 411 0.59 -8.21 1.18
N ASP A 412 -0.74 -8.22 1.20
CA ASP A 412 -1.51 -9.39 1.62
C ASP A 412 -1.57 -10.47 0.53
N ILE A 413 -0.39 -11.04 0.22
CA ILE A 413 -0.29 -12.22 -0.63
C ILE A 413 -0.33 -13.44 0.29
N PRO A 414 -1.35 -14.32 0.15
CA PRO A 414 -1.62 -15.41 1.08
C PRO A 414 -0.51 -16.47 1.11
N ALA A 415 -0.66 -17.44 2.01
CA ALA A 415 0.22 -18.60 2.07
C ALA A 415 0.30 -19.29 0.70
N ARG A 416 1.44 -19.87 0.40
CA ARG A 416 1.79 -20.42 -0.91
C ARG A 416 0.76 -21.40 -1.46
N GLU A 417 0.18 -22.21 -0.58
CA GLU A 417 -0.83 -23.24 -0.91
C GLU A 417 -2.17 -22.63 -1.38
N GLN A 418 -2.42 -21.36 -1.10
CA GLN A 418 -3.62 -20.65 -1.53
C GLN A 418 -3.45 -19.93 -2.87
N LEU A 419 -2.22 -19.84 -3.39
CA LEU A 419 -1.93 -19.22 -4.67
C LEU A 419 -2.34 -20.17 -5.81
N ILE A 420 -3.10 -19.66 -6.79
CA ILE A 420 -3.56 -20.48 -7.92
C ILE A 420 -2.40 -21.05 -8.72
N ALA A 421 -1.30 -20.30 -8.85
CA ALA A 421 -0.13 -20.73 -9.61
C ALA A 421 0.78 -21.71 -8.85
N TYR A 422 0.49 -21.99 -7.57
CA TYR A 422 1.26 -22.99 -6.83
C TYR A 422 0.97 -24.39 -7.34
N ASN A 423 2.00 -25.09 -7.83
CA ASN A 423 1.93 -26.44 -8.39
C ASN A 423 0.93 -26.61 -9.58
N ARG A 424 0.68 -25.55 -10.34
CA ARG A 424 -0.16 -25.61 -11.55
C ARG A 424 0.56 -24.97 -12.74
N THR A 425 0.28 -25.53 -13.92
CA THR A 425 0.71 -24.94 -15.19
C THR A 425 -0.20 -23.78 -15.60
N ILE A 426 0.24 -22.97 -16.56
CA ILE A 426 -0.56 -21.86 -17.11
C ILE A 426 -1.82 -22.43 -17.78
N GLU A 427 -1.73 -23.57 -18.43
CA GLU A 427 -2.85 -24.27 -19.09
C GLU A 427 -3.91 -24.72 -18.08
N GLU A 428 -3.48 -25.27 -16.94
CA GLU A 428 -4.40 -25.67 -15.86
C GLU A 428 -5.09 -24.43 -15.25
N ILE A 429 -4.35 -23.34 -15.04
CA ILE A 429 -4.94 -22.08 -14.56
C ILE A 429 -5.95 -21.53 -15.57
N CYS A 430 -5.60 -21.56 -16.86
CA CYS A 430 -6.47 -21.13 -17.96
C CYS A 430 -7.81 -21.89 -17.94
N GLN A 431 -7.75 -23.23 -17.75
CA GLN A 431 -8.94 -24.07 -17.63
C GLN A 431 -9.78 -23.72 -16.40
N ILE A 432 -9.12 -23.48 -15.23
CA ILE A 432 -9.80 -23.14 -13.97
C ILE A 432 -10.56 -21.84 -14.10
N ILE A 433 -9.98 -20.81 -14.74
CA ILE A 433 -10.65 -19.50 -14.92
C ILE A 433 -11.60 -19.48 -16.14
N GLY A 434 -11.70 -20.58 -16.91
CA GLY A 434 -12.61 -20.70 -18.04
C GLY A 434 -12.25 -19.85 -19.26
N ALA A 435 -10.99 -19.43 -19.40
CA ALA A 435 -10.50 -18.65 -20.52
C ALA A 435 -10.09 -19.55 -21.73
N ASP A 436 -10.08 -18.98 -22.94
CA ASP A 436 -9.60 -19.67 -24.15
C ASP A 436 -8.07 -19.64 -24.25
N SER A 437 -7.43 -18.61 -23.70
CA SER A 437 -5.98 -18.55 -23.51
C SER A 437 -5.59 -17.65 -22.36
N LEU A 438 -4.46 -17.96 -21.73
CA LEU A 438 -3.89 -17.20 -20.63
C LEU A 438 -2.43 -16.88 -20.92
N GLY A 439 -2.03 -15.62 -20.73
CA GLY A 439 -0.64 -15.18 -20.81
C GLY A 439 -0.28 -14.25 -19.66
N TYR A 440 0.92 -14.42 -19.11
CA TYR A 440 1.49 -13.59 -18.06
C TYR A 440 2.66 -12.76 -18.58
N LEU A 441 2.91 -11.61 -17.96
CA LEU A 441 4.10 -10.82 -18.22
C LEU A 441 5.34 -11.60 -17.74
N GLY A 442 6.37 -11.64 -18.57
CA GLY A 442 7.64 -12.28 -18.23
C GLY A 442 8.41 -11.52 -17.15
N ILE A 443 9.11 -12.25 -16.26
CA ILE A 443 9.93 -11.64 -15.19
C ILE A 443 11.00 -10.69 -15.76
N ASP A 444 11.61 -11.06 -16.89
CA ASP A 444 12.67 -10.27 -17.54
C ASP A 444 12.18 -8.88 -17.99
N ARG A 445 10.87 -8.75 -18.28
CA ARG A 445 10.24 -7.49 -18.68
C ARG A 445 10.07 -6.49 -17.53
N LEU A 446 10.04 -6.98 -16.28
CA LEU A 446 9.77 -6.14 -15.11
C LEU A 446 10.84 -5.06 -14.91
N LYS A 447 12.10 -5.37 -15.14
CA LYS A 447 13.20 -4.41 -15.01
C LYS A 447 13.10 -3.29 -16.06
N GLU A 448 12.72 -3.64 -17.29
CA GLU A 448 12.52 -2.68 -18.36
C GLU A 448 11.26 -1.83 -18.11
N MET A 449 10.19 -2.44 -17.58
CA MET A 449 8.97 -1.76 -17.16
C MET A 449 9.27 -0.67 -16.10
N ALA A 450 10.17 -0.97 -15.15
CA ALA A 450 10.62 -0.05 -14.11
C ALA A 450 11.83 0.82 -14.51
N GLU A 451 12.09 0.99 -15.82
CA GLU A 451 13.17 1.84 -16.38
C GLU A 451 14.58 1.53 -15.85
N GLY A 452 14.83 0.26 -15.51
CA GLY A 452 16.11 -0.22 -15.02
C GLY A 452 16.35 -0.02 -13.52
N LEU A 453 15.39 0.49 -12.77
CA LEU A 453 15.48 0.57 -11.32
C LEU A 453 15.74 -0.81 -10.70
N PRO A 454 16.50 -0.88 -9.60
CA PRO A 454 16.57 -2.09 -8.80
C PRO A 454 15.21 -2.42 -8.20
N ILE A 455 14.63 -3.53 -8.61
CA ILE A 455 13.30 -3.99 -8.19
C ILE A 455 13.38 -5.30 -7.43
N TRP A 456 12.39 -5.52 -6.57
CA TRP A 456 12.19 -6.77 -5.86
C TRP A 456 11.04 -7.57 -6.49
N THR A 457 11.28 -8.87 -6.67
CA THR A 457 10.38 -9.79 -7.35
C THR A 457 10.15 -11.08 -6.55
N GLY A 458 10.34 -11.08 -5.24
CA GLY A 458 10.30 -12.29 -4.40
C GLY A 458 8.96 -13.00 -4.40
N CYS A 459 7.83 -12.30 -4.53
CA CYS A 459 6.51 -12.90 -4.68
C CYS A 459 6.37 -13.76 -5.96
N PHE A 460 7.21 -13.53 -6.97
CA PHE A 460 7.26 -14.31 -8.20
C PHE A 460 8.39 -15.36 -8.18
N THR A 461 9.54 -15.06 -7.56
CA THR A 461 10.78 -15.84 -7.68
C THR A 461 11.18 -16.59 -6.42
N GLY A 462 10.63 -16.26 -5.24
CA GLY A 462 11.09 -16.76 -3.95
C GLY A 462 12.43 -16.21 -3.47
N LYS A 463 13.03 -15.26 -4.22
CA LYS A 463 14.29 -14.62 -3.84
C LYS A 463 14.02 -13.31 -3.14
N TYR A 464 14.20 -13.29 -1.83
CA TYR A 464 13.97 -12.11 -0.99
C TYR A 464 15.27 -11.35 -0.73
N PRO A 465 15.23 -10.00 -0.64
CA PRO A 465 16.43 -9.19 -0.40
C PRO A 465 16.96 -9.29 1.04
N MET A 466 16.13 -9.82 1.94
CA MET A 466 16.51 -10.19 3.31
C MET A 466 15.89 -11.54 3.67
N GLU A 467 16.44 -12.22 4.67
CA GLU A 467 15.95 -13.53 5.11
C GLU A 467 14.49 -13.43 5.56
N PRO A 468 13.56 -14.17 4.93
CA PRO A 468 12.17 -14.18 5.35
C PRO A 468 12.01 -14.78 6.75
N PRO A 469 10.95 -14.49 7.48
CA PRO A 469 10.71 -15.09 8.78
C PRO A 469 10.59 -16.60 8.68
N LYS A 470 11.17 -17.32 9.64
CA LYS A 470 11.21 -18.79 9.66
C LYS A 470 9.84 -19.45 9.84
N GLN A 471 8.85 -18.70 10.27
CA GLN A 471 7.44 -19.11 10.41
C GLN A 471 6.54 -18.03 9.83
N ASP A 472 5.36 -18.41 9.33
CA ASP A 472 4.39 -17.44 8.82
C ASP A 472 3.86 -16.58 9.98
N ILE A 473 4.36 -15.33 10.08
CA ILE A 473 4.10 -14.42 11.20
C ILE A 473 2.80 -13.63 10.98
N ARG A 474 1.98 -13.97 9.98
CA ARG A 474 0.74 -13.25 9.69
C ARG A 474 -0.34 -13.59 10.74
N GLY A 475 -0.53 -12.68 11.69
CA GLY A 475 -1.72 -12.55 12.53
C GLY A 475 -1.97 -13.63 13.60
N GLU A 476 -1.65 -14.89 13.35
CA GLU A 476 -1.97 -15.98 14.27
C GLU A 476 -0.95 -16.17 15.41
N TYR A 477 0.23 -15.60 15.29
CA TYR A 477 1.32 -15.84 16.26
C TYR A 477 1.12 -15.10 17.58
N TYR A 478 0.53 -13.91 17.54
CA TYR A 478 0.29 -13.12 18.76
C TYR A 478 -0.79 -13.74 19.65
N ASP A 479 -1.85 -14.28 19.06
CA ASP A 479 -2.96 -14.86 19.85
C ASP A 479 -2.62 -16.23 20.42
N LYS A 480 -1.83 -17.05 19.71
CA LYS A 480 -1.48 -18.42 20.16
C LYS A 480 -0.41 -18.46 21.26
N GLU A 481 0.64 -17.62 21.19
CA GLU A 481 1.67 -17.59 22.26
C GLU A 481 1.12 -16.96 23.55
N ILE A 482 0.38 -15.86 23.43
CA ILE A 482 -0.27 -15.23 24.60
C ILE A 482 -1.27 -16.20 25.26
N ASP A 483 -2.02 -17.00 24.49
CA ASP A 483 -2.94 -18.01 25.01
C ASP A 483 -2.20 -19.21 25.62
N LEU A 484 -1.06 -19.62 25.06
CA LEU A 484 -0.24 -20.70 25.64
C LEU A 484 0.43 -20.26 26.94
N GLU A 485 1.03 -19.05 26.99
CA GLU A 485 1.64 -18.54 28.23
C GLU A 485 0.59 -18.27 29.32
N ARG A 486 -0.61 -17.78 28.96
CA ARG A 486 -1.74 -17.68 29.91
C ARG A 486 -2.25 -19.02 30.42
N LYS A 487 -2.16 -20.10 29.61
CA LYS A 487 -2.52 -21.47 30.05
C LYS A 487 -1.43 -22.12 30.88
N MET A 488 -0.16 -21.74 30.70
CA MET A 488 0.96 -22.26 31.51
C MET A 488 1.18 -21.48 32.81
N SER A 489 0.61 -20.27 32.95
CA SER A 489 0.66 -19.47 34.20
C SER A 489 -0.56 -19.63 35.10
N ARG A 490 -1.47 -20.56 34.80
CA ARG A 490 -2.56 -21.05 35.62
C ARG A 490 -2.28 -22.51 36.06
#